data_5eba975019200d8569cbb43898cccb5e
#
_entry.id   5eba975019200d8569cbb43898cccb5e
#
_cell.length_a   1.000
_cell.length_b   1.000
_cell.length_c   1.000
_cell.angle_alpha   90.00
_cell.angle_beta   90.00
_cell.angle_gamma   90.00
#
_symmetry.space_group_name_H-M   'P 1'
#
loop_
_entity.id
_entity.type
_entity.pdbx_description
1 polymer ?
#
loop_
_entity_poly.entity_id
_entity_poly.type
_entity_poly.pdbx_seq_one_letter_code
_entity_poly.pdbx_strand_id
1 'polypeptide(L)'
;MKYSEDGNDIYSSSGAHRAPQAYEDISSSSHRRKPARGGKSKRRKKHTARNILLAVICLLLAVCVGFYIYAYRLINTVKRTPLDTKDIGINSNEPQVYEKVRNIALLGLDTRQDNNVGRSDAIVILTIDKEHNKLKLTSIARDTYVAIEGHSKDKLTHAYAYGKSQLAVKTLNQNFDLEIKDYVTMNFYGLARVIDYIGGVDINVTEAEKNELNKNIFPEMRSLGMECPAIKAAGAQGLNGAQAVCYARIRHIDSDVQRGNRQKTVLMAMFNK
;
A
#
# COMPACT_ATOMS: atom_id res chain seq x y z
N MET A 1 24.47 20.49 53.24
CA MET A 1 24.46 19.62 54.44
C MET A 1 24.92 18.28 53.98
N LYS A 2 26.19 18.02 54.17
CA LYS A 2 26.84 17.31 55.26
C LYS A 2 26.58 15.81 55.16
N TYR A 3 27.59 15.13 54.86
CA TYR A 3 28.66 14.38 55.61
C TYR A 3 28.34 12.91 55.56
N SER A 4 29.16 11.99 55.30
CA SER A 4 30.59 11.65 55.55
C SER A 4 30.63 10.16 55.84
N GLU A 5 31.59 9.47 55.25
CA GLU A 5 32.80 8.90 55.92
C GLU A 5 32.47 7.71 56.83
N ASP A 6 33.16 6.68 56.94
CA ASP A 6 34.53 6.17 56.93
C ASP A 6 34.41 4.68 57.22
N GLY A 7 35.25 3.81 57.03
CA GLY A 7 36.65 3.69 57.09
C GLY A 7 37.02 2.30 57.60
N ASN A 8 38.14 1.82 57.15
CA ASN A 8 39.25 1.13 57.85
C ASN A 8 38.91 -0.09 58.75
N ASP A 9 39.71 -1.04 58.99
CA ASP A 9 41.15 -1.36 58.83
C ASP A 9 41.38 -2.83 59.14
N ILE A 10 42.34 -3.49 58.53
CA ILE A 10 43.71 -3.84 59.00
C ILE A 10 43.90 -5.14 59.82
N TYR A 11 45.02 -5.79 59.54
CA TYR A 11 45.89 -6.74 60.26
C TYR A 11 45.70 -8.25 59.97
N SER A 12 46.64 -8.87 59.33
CA SER A 12 48.07 -9.11 59.60
C SER A 12 48.37 -10.45 60.29
N SER A 13 49.31 -11.09 59.71
CA SER A 13 50.48 -11.79 60.22
C SER A 13 50.41 -13.32 60.34
N SER A 14 51.23 -13.95 59.62
CA SER A 14 52.62 -14.42 59.85
C SER A 14 52.79 -15.82 60.40
N GLY A 15 53.79 -16.49 59.88
CA GLY A 15 54.60 -17.52 60.52
C GLY A 15 54.64 -18.87 59.79
N ALA A 16 55.55 -19.15 58.96
CA ALA A 16 56.94 -19.54 59.06
C ALA A 16 57.21 -20.93 59.69
N HIS A 17 58.08 -21.61 58.97
CA HIS A 17 59.02 -22.69 59.35
C HIS A 17 58.62 -24.13 59.02
N ARG A 18 59.35 -24.78 58.26
CA ARG A 18 60.70 -25.35 58.14
C ARG A 18 60.63 -26.71 57.46
N ALA A 19 61.47 -26.90 56.45
CA ALA A 19 61.94 -28.20 55.96
C ALA A 19 62.84 -28.84 57.03
N PRO A 20 63.36 -30.07 56.90
CA PRO A 20 64.11 -30.56 55.76
C PRO A 20 64.12 -32.11 55.51
N GLN A 21 64.73 -32.46 54.38
CA GLN A 21 65.62 -33.60 54.08
C GLN A 21 65.05 -35.02 54.15
N ALA A 22 65.34 -35.87 53.31
CA ALA A 22 66.30 -36.30 52.29
C ALA A 22 66.32 -37.83 52.20
N TYR A 23 66.85 -38.34 51.09
CA TYR A 23 67.46 -39.65 50.84
C TYR A 23 66.68 -40.66 50.01
N GLU A 24 67.16 -40.76 48.82
CA GLU A 24 67.81 -41.88 48.09
C GLU A 24 66.88 -43.03 47.71
N ASP A 25 66.79 -43.19 46.49
CA ASP A 25 67.51 -43.96 45.45
C ASP A 25 66.95 -45.35 45.17
N ILE A 26 66.84 -45.66 43.96
CA ILE A 26 67.27 -46.88 43.19
C ILE A 26 66.25 -47.22 42.09
N SER A 27 66.72 -46.90 40.91
CA SER A 27 66.68 -47.67 39.64
C SER A 27 65.51 -48.62 39.33
N SER A 28 64.89 -48.47 38.26
CA SER A 28 65.17 -49.22 37.00
C SER A 28 63.97 -49.26 36.05
N SER A 29 64.35 -49.28 34.81
CA SER A 29 63.66 -49.80 33.63
C SER A 29 62.55 -48.95 32.97
N SER A 30 63.04 -48.36 31.94
CA SER A 30 62.40 -47.90 30.76
C SER A 30 61.27 -48.77 30.21
N HIS A 31 60.08 -48.19 30.13
CA HIS A 31 59.20 -48.53 29.00
C HIS A 31 58.60 -47.25 28.48
N ARG A 32 59.21 -46.75 27.40
CA ARG A 32 58.68 -45.68 26.55
C ARG A 32 57.36 -46.14 25.92
N ARG A 33 56.22 -45.77 26.50
CA ARG A 33 54.94 -45.83 25.80
C ARG A 33 54.78 -44.54 24.97
N LYS A 34 54.79 -44.69 23.63
CA LYS A 34 54.47 -43.64 22.67
C LYS A 34 53.10 -43.12 22.98
N PRO A 35 52.86 -41.78 22.99
CA PRO A 35 51.49 -41.25 23.11
C PRO A 35 50.67 -41.61 21.89
N ALA A 36 49.51 -42.23 22.08
CA ALA A 36 48.57 -42.52 21.04
C ALA A 36 48.14 -41.20 20.40
N ARG A 37 48.38 -41.06 19.11
CA ARG A 37 47.85 -40.00 18.30
C ARG A 37 46.31 -40.04 18.36
N GLY A 38 45.74 -39.15 19.15
CA GLY A 38 44.30 -38.95 19.19
C GLY A 38 43.78 -38.57 17.83
N GLY A 39 43.07 -39.48 17.19
CA GLY A 39 42.36 -39.23 15.97
C GLY A 39 41.33 -38.13 16.17
N LYS A 40 41.59 -36.94 15.69
CA LYS A 40 40.64 -35.83 15.67
C LYS A 40 39.41 -36.25 14.85
N SER A 41 38.30 -36.50 15.53
CA SER A 41 37.04 -36.95 14.95
C SER A 41 36.55 -35.97 13.88
N LYS A 42 36.58 -36.41 12.63
CA LYS A 42 35.96 -35.71 11.48
C LYS A 42 34.41 -35.61 11.58
N ARG A 43 33.83 -36.21 12.62
CA ARG A 43 32.34 -36.20 12.83
C ARG A 43 31.75 -34.85 13.26
N ARG A 44 32.49 -34.00 13.99
CA ARG A 44 31.96 -32.70 14.47
C ARG A 44 31.65 -31.68 13.36
N LYS A 45 32.40 -31.68 12.25
CA LYS A 45 32.20 -30.73 11.13
C LYS A 45 30.92 -30.97 10.33
N LYS A 46 30.44 -32.23 10.20
CA LYS A 46 29.22 -32.55 9.45
C LYS A 46 27.93 -32.04 10.16
N HIS A 47 27.91 -32.11 11.49
CA HIS A 47 26.73 -31.62 12.26
C HIS A 47 26.64 -30.10 12.25
N THR A 48 27.76 -29.38 12.30
CA THR A 48 27.80 -27.92 12.24
C THR A 48 27.31 -27.41 10.88
N ALA A 49 27.78 -27.98 9.77
CA ALA A 49 27.34 -27.61 8.43
C ALA A 49 25.82 -27.88 8.21
N ARG A 50 25.34 -29.03 8.70
CA ARG A 50 23.91 -29.36 8.65
C ARG A 50 23.05 -28.39 9.47
N ASN A 51 23.50 -28.02 10.66
CA ASN A 51 22.80 -27.09 11.52
C ASN A 51 22.79 -25.66 10.94
N ILE A 52 23.89 -25.23 10.29
CA ILE A 52 23.95 -23.96 9.58
C ILE A 52 22.98 -23.99 8.39
N LEU A 53 22.98 -25.08 7.61
CA LEU A 53 22.04 -25.23 6.49
C LEU A 53 20.58 -25.18 6.96
N LEU A 54 20.25 -25.88 8.04
CA LEU A 54 18.91 -25.84 8.64
C LEU A 54 18.55 -24.45 9.13
N ALA A 55 19.46 -23.73 9.77
CA ALA A 55 19.23 -22.36 10.22
C ALA A 55 18.98 -21.41 9.04
N VAL A 56 19.71 -21.56 7.93
CA VAL A 56 19.48 -20.77 6.70
C VAL A 56 18.11 -21.09 6.09
N ILE A 57 17.74 -22.38 6.03
CA ILE A 57 16.43 -22.79 5.53
C ILE A 57 15.30 -22.22 6.42
N CYS A 58 15.43 -22.30 7.75
CA CYS A 58 14.47 -21.72 8.67
C CYS A 58 14.35 -20.20 8.52
N LEU A 59 15.47 -19.52 8.30
CA LEU A 59 15.48 -18.07 8.05
C LEU A 59 14.75 -17.73 6.75
N LEU A 60 15.02 -18.46 5.67
CA LEU A 60 14.34 -18.27 4.39
C LEU A 60 12.82 -18.54 4.50
N LEU A 61 12.43 -19.61 5.19
CA LEU A 61 11.02 -19.90 5.46
C LEU A 61 10.36 -18.78 6.27
N ALA A 62 11.03 -18.25 7.31
CA ALA A 62 10.50 -17.14 8.09
C ALA A 62 10.33 -15.88 7.25
N VAL A 63 11.26 -15.58 6.35
CA VAL A 63 11.14 -14.46 5.39
C VAL A 63 9.97 -14.69 4.42
N CYS A 64 9.82 -15.88 3.87
CA CYS A 64 8.71 -16.23 2.99
C CYS A 64 7.35 -16.13 3.71
N VAL A 65 7.25 -16.61 4.95
CA VAL A 65 6.04 -16.49 5.77
C VAL A 65 5.75 -15.03 6.10
N GLY A 66 6.78 -14.25 6.45
CA GLY A 66 6.64 -12.81 6.70
C GLY A 66 6.12 -12.07 5.45
N PHE A 67 6.70 -12.37 4.29
CA PHE A 67 6.24 -11.83 3.01
C PHE A 67 4.81 -12.26 2.67
N TYR A 68 4.47 -13.54 2.90
CA TYR A 68 3.11 -14.03 2.70
C TYR A 68 2.09 -13.32 3.60
N ILE A 69 2.39 -13.16 4.89
CA ILE A 69 1.53 -12.43 5.83
C ILE A 69 1.38 -10.96 5.41
N TYR A 70 2.48 -10.33 4.98
CA TYR A 70 2.46 -8.95 4.48
C TYR A 70 1.58 -8.82 3.24
N ALA A 71 1.78 -9.68 2.24
CA ALA A 71 0.97 -9.71 1.01
C ALA A 71 -0.51 -10.01 1.30
N TYR A 72 -0.77 -10.97 2.19
CA TYR A 72 -2.13 -11.32 2.61
C TYR A 72 -2.84 -10.13 3.31
N ARG A 73 -2.15 -9.41 4.19
CA ARG A 73 -2.68 -8.18 4.80
C ARG A 73 -2.96 -7.11 3.77
N LEU A 74 -2.04 -6.91 2.81
CA LEU A 74 -2.20 -5.91 1.75
C LEU A 74 -3.45 -6.22 0.89
N ILE A 75 -3.64 -7.46 0.49
CA ILE A 75 -4.78 -7.90 -0.33
C ILE A 75 -6.11 -7.78 0.45
N ASN A 76 -6.11 -8.11 1.74
CA ASN A 76 -7.32 -8.05 2.57
C ASN A 76 -7.66 -6.64 3.08
N THR A 77 -6.79 -5.64 2.84
CA THR A 77 -7.12 -4.23 3.13
C THR A 77 -8.15 -3.69 2.14
N VAL A 78 -8.28 -4.30 0.95
CA VAL A 78 -9.29 -3.92 -0.04
C VAL A 78 -10.63 -4.56 0.33
N LYS A 79 -11.57 -3.74 0.77
CA LYS A 79 -12.93 -4.19 1.07
C LYS A 79 -13.64 -4.59 -0.21
N ARG A 80 -13.89 -5.88 -0.40
CA ARG A 80 -14.59 -6.41 -1.56
C ARG A 80 -16.08 -6.51 -1.26
N THR A 81 -16.90 -5.80 -2.01
CA THR A 81 -18.35 -5.93 -1.97
C THR A 81 -18.79 -6.44 -3.34
N PRO A 82 -19.18 -7.72 -3.47
CA PRO A 82 -19.59 -8.26 -4.76
C PRO A 82 -20.88 -7.60 -5.23
N LEU A 83 -21.02 -7.42 -6.56
CA LEU A 83 -22.29 -7.06 -7.20
C LEU A 83 -23.14 -8.33 -7.38
N ASP A 84 -24.45 -8.17 -7.25
CA ASP A 84 -25.36 -9.18 -7.77
C ASP A 84 -25.36 -9.08 -9.31
N THR A 85 -24.63 -9.99 -9.95
CA THR A 85 -24.46 -10.00 -11.40
C THR A 85 -25.74 -10.32 -12.17
N LYS A 86 -26.77 -10.81 -11.50
CA LYS A 86 -28.10 -11.05 -12.13
C LYS A 86 -28.92 -9.78 -12.24
N ASP A 87 -28.58 -8.77 -11.44
CA ASP A 87 -29.33 -7.51 -11.37
C ASP A 87 -28.42 -6.28 -11.55
N ILE A 88 -27.61 -6.27 -12.61
CA ILE A 88 -26.73 -5.14 -12.98
C ILE A 88 -27.14 -4.46 -14.27
N GLY A 89 -28.33 -4.76 -14.78
CA GLY A 89 -28.91 -4.03 -15.92
C GLY A 89 -28.21 -4.22 -17.27
N ILE A 90 -27.48 -5.31 -17.46
CA ILE A 90 -26.86 -5.66 -18.75
C ILE A 90 -27.94 -6.17 -19.69
N ASN A 91 -27.97 -5.67 -20.93
CA ASN A 91 -28.85 -6.10 -21.97
C ASN A 91 -28.39 -7.46 -22.54
N SER A 92 -29.06 -8.54 -22.12
CA SER A 92 -28.70 -9.93 -22.53
C SER A 92 -29.00 -10.25 -24.00
N ASN A 93 -29.73 -9.39 -24.70
CA ASN A 93 -30.12 -9.60 -26.10
C ASN A 93 -29.11 -9.12 -27.12
N GLU A 94 -28.09 -8.37 -26.69
CA GLU A 94 -27.02 -7.97 -27.56
C GLU A 94 -25.99 -9.11 -27.69
N PRO A 95 -25.47 -9.39 -28.90
CA PRO A 95 -24.39 -10.34 -29.06
C PRO A 95 -23.22 -9.90 -28.18
N GLN A 96 -22.64 -10.83 -27.42
CA GLN A 96 -21.47 -10.56 -26.59
C GLN A 96 -20.25 -10.24 -27.48
N VAL A 97 -20.27 -9.04 -28.05
CA VAL A 97 -19.19 -8.53 -28.91
C VAL A 97 -17.89 -8.29 -28.13
N TYR A 98 -17.95 -8.42 -26.78
CA TYR A 98 -16.95 -7.83 -25.90
C TYR A 98 -16.17 -8.82 -25.03
N GLU A 99 -15.99 -10.08 -25.44
CA GLU A 99 -15.09 -11.01 -24.69
C GLU A 99 -13.67 -10.43 -24.52
N LYS A 100 -13.24 -9.57 -25.45
CA LYS A 100 -11.93 -8.92 -25.45
C LYS A 100 -11.93 -7.51 -24.83
N VAL A 101 -13.10 -6.94 -24.56
CA VAL A 101 -13.26 -5.60 -23.99
C VAL A 101 -13.88 -5.71 -22.60
N ARG A 102 -13.23 -5.14 -21.60
CA ARG A 102 -13.72 -5.12 -20.22
C ARG A 102 -13.90 -3.71 -19.74
N ASN A 103 -15.12 -3.39 -19.27
CA ASN A 103 -15.45 -2.10 -18.67
C ASN A 103 -15.47 -2.21 -17.16
N ILE A 104 -14.82 -1.28 -16.49
CA ILE A 104 -14.75 -1.17 -15.02
C ILE A 104 -15.21 0.22 -14.64
N ALA A 105 -16.19 0.33 -13.73
CA ALA A 105 -16.62 1.63 -13.21
C ALA A 105 -15.67 2.08 -12.10
N LEU A 106 -15.08 3.24 -12.26
CA LEU A 106 -14.30 3.93 -11.24
C LEU A 106 -15.17 5.04 -10.64
N LEU A 107 -15.57 4.88 -9.39
CA LEU A 107 -16.50 5.78 -8.70
C LEU A 107 -15.75 6.52 -7.58
N GLY A 108 -15.48 7.81 -7.81
CA GLY A 108 -14.87 8.68 -6.81
C GLY A 108 -15.95 9.25 -5.87
N LEU A 109 -15.85 8.94 -4.58
CA LEU A 109 -16.84 9.33 -3.58
C LEU A 109 -16.41 10.60 -2.86
N ASP A 110 -17.31 11.58 -2.80
CA ASP A 110 -17.14 12.75 -1.92
C ASP A 110 -17.64 12.39 -0.51
N THR A 111 -16.85 11.59 0.18
CA THR A 111 -17.10 11.24 1.59
C THR A 111 -15.83 11.43 2.41
N ARG A 112 -16.01 12.01 3.61
CA ARG A 112 -14.94 12.19 4.61
C ARG A 112 -14.85 11.01 5.57
N GLN A 113 -15.76 10.05 5.49
CA GLN A 113 -15.86 8.90 6.37
C GLN A 113 -15.66 7.60 5.59
N ASP A 114 -15.12 6.57 6.24
CA ASP A 114 -14.90 5.25 5.65
C ASP A 114 -16.18 4.40 5.45
N ASN A 115 -17.36 5.00 5.66
CA ASN A 115 -18.65 4.31 5.62
C ASN A 115 -19.25 4.15 4.21
N ASN A 116 -18.57 4.61 3.16
CA ASN A 116 -19.05 4.57 1.77
C ASN A 116 -20.47 5.16 1.61
N VAL A 117 -20.84 6.13 2.42
CA VAL A 117 -22.05 6.90 2.29
C VAL A 117 -21.69 8.23 1.62
N GLY A 118 -22.37 8.57 0.52
CA GLY A 118 -22.08 9.80 -0.22
C GLY A 118 -22.57 9.71 -1.66
N ARG A 119 -22.13 10.66 -2.47
CA ARG A 119 -22.40 10.73 -3.90
C ARG A 119 -21.15 10.35 -4.68
N SER A 120 -21.34 9.76 -5.85
CA SER A 120 -20.23 9.53 -6.79
C SER A 120 -19.98 10.79 -7.61
N ASP A 121 -19.08 11.65 -7.14
CA ASP A 121 -18.77 12.94 -7.76
C ASP A 121 -17.77 12.83 -8.93
N ALA A 122 -17.09 11.73 -9.05
CA ALA A 122 -16.30 11.35 -10.23
C ALA A 122 -16.78 9.98 -10.72
N ILE A 123 -17.16 9.91 -11.99
CA ILE A 123 -17.62 8.68 -12.65
C ILE A 123 -16.79 8.51 -13.90
N VAL A 124 -15.90 7.51 -13.89
CA VAL A 124 -14.99 7.23 -15.00
C VAL A 124 -15.11 5.75 -15.35
N ILE A 125 -15.28 5.46 -16.63
CA ILE A 125 -15.24 4.09 -17.14
C ILE A 125 -13.84 3.82 -17.65
N LEU A 126 -13.17 2.84 -17.02
CA LEU A 126 -11.93 2.27 -17.52
C LEU A 126 -12.27 1.11 -18.45
N THR A 127 -11.97 1.28 -19.73
CA THR A 127 -12.14 0.24 -20.76
C THR A 127 -10.78 -0.37 -21.07
N ILE A 128 -10.68 -1.68 -20.86
CA ILE A 128 -9.51 -2.49 -21.22
C ILE A 128 -9.85 -3.22 -22.53
N ASP A 129 -9.25 -2.76 -23.60
CA ASP A 129 -9.41 -3.31 -24.95
C ASP A 129 -8.20 -4.22 -25.26
N LYS A 130 -8.38 -5.51 -25.02
CA LYS A 130 -7.31 -6.51 -25.21
C LYS A 130 -7.02 -6.78 -26.69
N GLU A 131 -7.97 -6.54 -27.57
CA GLU A 131 -7.80 -6.78 -29.00
C GLU A 131 -6.83 -5.76 -29.60
N HIS A 132 -6.97 -4.50 -29.20
CA HIS A 132 -6.13 -3.42 -29.72
C HIS A 132 -5.02 -3.00 -28.73
N ASN A 133 -4.85 -3.71 -27.60
CA ASN A 133 -3.90 -3.35 -26.54
C ASN A 133 -4.05 -1.90 -26.07
N LYS A 134 -5.29 -1.46 -25.82
CA LYS A 134 -5.60 -0.08 -25.45
C LYS A 134 -6.30 0.01 -24.10
N LEU A 135 -5.93 1.04 -23.34
CA LEU A 135 -6.68 1.51 -22.18
C LEU A 135 -7.39 2.81 -22.55
N LYS A 136 -8.68 2.90 -22.27
CA LYS A 136 -9.48 4.11 -22.48
C LYS A 136 -10.11 4.56 -21.18
N LEU A 137 -10.09 5.87 -20.93
CA LEU A 137 -10.78 6.50 -19.81
C LEU A 137 -11.89 7.39 -20.34
N THR A 138 -13.14 7.04 -20.03
CA THR A 138 -14.32 7.82 -20.40
C THR A 138 -14.93 8.43 -19.15
N SER A 139 -14.89 9.75 -19.02
CA SER A 139 -15.55 10.46 -17.92
C SER A 139 -17.01 10.72 -18.27
N ILE A 140 -17.92 10.36 -17.35
CA ILE A 140 -19.35 10.67 -17.47
C ILE A 140 -19.66 11.79 -16.48
N ALA A 141 -20.36 12.83 -16.96
CA ALA A 141 -20.71 13.97 -16.11
C ALA A 141 -21.67 13.51 -14.99
N ARG A 142 -21.33 13.83 -13.75
CA ARG A 142 -22.11 13.41 -12.58
C ARG A 142 -23.56 13.94 -12.58
N ASP A 143 -23.77 15.10 -13.23
CA ASP A 143 -25.06 15.76 -13.33
C ASP A 143 -25.89 15.30 -14.55
N THR A 144 -25.41 14.27 -15.30
CA THR A 144 -26.15 13.66 -16.41
C THR A 144 -27.51 13.18 -15.89
N TYR A 145 -28.59 13.61 -16.57
CA TYR A 145 -29.95 13.27 -16.20
C TYR A 145 -30.33 11.92 -16.80
N VAL A 146 -30.55 10.93 -15.95
CA VAL A 146 -30.71 9.52 -16.33
C VAL A 146 -31.91 8.89 -15.64
N ALA A 147 -32.43 7.79 -16.19
CA ALA A 147 -33.40 6.95 -15.50
C ALA A 147 -32.68 6.12 -14.43
N ILE A 148 -33.18 6.14 -13.20
CA ILE A 148 -32.66 5.37 -12.07
C ILE A 148 -33.75 4.41 -11.60
N GLU A 149 -33.50 3.12 -11.65
CA GLU A 149 -34.50 2.10 -11.29
C GLU A 149 -34.98 2.27 -9.85
N GLY A 150 -36.30 2.16 -9.64
CA GLY A 150 -36.93 2.39 -8.35
C GLY A 150 -37.04 3.86 -7.95
N HIS A 151 -36.56 4.79 -8.80
CA HIS A 151 -36.61 6.23 -8.60
C HIS A 151 -37.09 6.94 -9.87
N SER A 152 -37.43 8.22 -9.79
CA SER A 152 -37.64 9.04 -10.97
C SER A 152 -36.31 9.33 -11.70
N LYS A 153 -36.40 9.91 -12.91
CA LYS A 153 -35.18 10.42 -13.56
C LYS A 153 -34.51 11.47 -12.69
N ASP A 154 -33.20 11.34 -12.52
CA ASP A 154 -32.40 12.20 -11.67
C ASP A 154 -30.94 12.27 -12.16
N LYS A 155 -30.09 13.01 -11.45
CA LYS A 155 -28.67 13.09 -11.71
C LYS A 155 -27.99 11.75 -11.45
N LEU A 156 -27.12 11.33 -12.33
CA LEU A 156 -26.37 10.07 -12.24
C LEU A 156 -25.64 9.89 -10.90
N THR A 157 -25.11 10.98 -10.32
CA THR A 157 -24.44 10.96 -9.01
C THR A 157 -25.35 10.44 -7.88
N HIS A 158 -26.68 10.61 -8.01
CA HIS A 158 -27.64 10.17 -7.00
C HIS A 158 -27.88 8.66 -7.01
N ALA A 159 -27.62 7.96 -8.12
CA ALA A 159 -27.75 6.51 -8.17
C ALA A 159 -26.90 5.81 -7.10
N TYR A 160 -25.68 6.33 -6.85
CA TYR A 160 -24.84 5.80 -5.77
C TYR A 160 -25.39 6.11 -4.37
N ALA A 161 -25.95 7.29 -4.18
CA ALA A 161 -26.56 7.68 -2.89
C ALA A 161 -27.80 6.83 -2.57
N TYR A 162 -28.58 6.44 -3.57
CA TYR A 162 -29.81 5.64 -3.41
C TYR A 162 -29.52 4.15 -3.21
N GLY A 163 -28.62 3.55 -3.99
CA GLY A 163 -28.39 2.10 -3.99
C GLY A 163 -26.92 1.70 -4.05
N LYS A 164 -26.01 2.59 -3.66
CA LYS A 164 -24.56 2.37 -3.65
C LYS A 164 -24.05 1.86 -5.02
N SER A 165 -23.02 1.03 -5.01
CA SER A 165 -22.38 0.51 -6.22
C SER A 165 -23.31 -0.27 -7.10
N GLN A 166 -24.22 -1.06 -6.51
CA GLN A 166 -25.15 -1.90 -7.25
C GLN A 166 -26.03 -1.07 -8.18
N LEU A 167 -26.74 -0.08 -7.62
CA LEU A 167 -27.63 0.77 -8.40
C LEU A 167 -26.86 1.72 -9.33
N ALA A 168 -25.69 2.20 -8.91
CA ALA A 168 -24.85 3.04 -9.77
C ALA A 168 -24.39 2.30 -11.02
N VAL A 169 -23.89 1.05 -10.88
CA VAL A 169 -23.49 0.21 -12.01
C VAL A 169 -24.68 -0.15 -12.89
N LYS A 170 -25.81 -0.54 -12.27
CA LYS A 170 -27.04 -0.83 -12.99
C LYS A 170 -27.52 0.36 -13.83
N THR A 171 -27.50 1.56 -13.25
CA THR A 171 -27.87 2.80 -13.93
C THR A 171 -26.94 3.10 -15.11
N LEU A 172 -25.64 2.88 -14.94
CA LEU A 172 -24.66 3.05 -16.02
C LEU A 172 -24.92 2.06 -17.16
N ASN A 173 -25.12 0.79 -16.87
CA ASN A 173 -25.39 -0.23 -17.89
C ASN A 173 -26.67 0.07 -18.66
N GLN A 174 -27.75 0.41 -17.97
CA GLN A 174 -29.06 0.63 -18.58
C GLN A 174 -29.13 1.89 -19.44
N ASN A 175 -28.46 3.00 -19.03
CA ASN A 175 -28.57 4.27 -19.74
C ASN A 175 -27.50 4.47 -20.83
N PHE A 176 -26.40 3.73 -20.78
CA PHE A 176 -25.28 3.88 -21.72
C PHE A 176 -24.96 2.59 -22.48
N ASP A 177 -25.79 1.55 -22.32
CA ASP A 177 -25.62 0.24 -22.95
C ASP A 177 -24.22 -0.34 -22.73
N LEU A 178 -23.79 -0.31 -21.47
CA LEU A 178 -22.48 -0.77 -21.03
C LEU A 178 -22.57 -2.16 -20.39
N GLU A 179 -21.50 -2.94 -20.50
CA GLU A 179 -21.33 -4.25 -19.85
C GLU A 179 -20.36 -4.14 -18.65
N ILE A 180 -20.71 -3.32 -17.67
CA ILE A 180 -19.89 -3.18 -16.46
C ILE A 180 -20.26 -4.27 -15.47
N LYS A 181 -19.30 -5.15 -15.18
CA LYS A 181 -19.41 -6.24 -14.18
C LYS A 181 -18.53 -5.99 -12.95
N ASP A 182 -17.60 -5.05 -13.06
CA ASP A 182 -16.63 -4.72 -12.02
C ASP A 182 -16.63 -3.23 -11.73
N TYR A 183 -16.35 -2.90 -10.49
CA TYR A 183 -16.22 -1.50 -10.07
C TYR A 183 -15.17 -1.30 -9.01
N VAL A 184 -14.70 -0.09 -8.90
CA VAL A 184 -13.85 0.39 -7.81
C VAL A 184 -14.47 1.65 -7.24
N THR A 185 -14.71 1.68 -5.93
CA THR A 185 -15.07 2.91 -5.22
C THR A 185 -13.89 3.39 -4.40
N MET A 186 -13.64 4.69 -4.44
CA MET A 186 -12.53 5.28 -3.73
C MET A 186 -12.88 6.67 -3.24
N ASN A 187 -12.62 6.96 -1.98
CA ASN A 187 -12.70 8.32 -1.44
C ASN A 187 -11.36 9.05 -1.63
N PHE A 188 -11.33 10.34 -1.34
CA PHE A 188 -10.14 11.18 -1.51
C PHE A 188 -8.94 10.69 -0.72
N TYR A 189 -9.15 10.23 0.53
CA TYR A 189 -8.06 9.71 1.37
C TYR A 189 -7.50 8.39 0.84
N GLY A 190 -8.39 7.52 0.35
CA GLY A 190 -8.00 6.24 -0.27
C GLY A 190 -7.17 6.47 -1.53
N LEU A 191 -7.62 7.37 -2.41
CA LEU A 191 -6.89 7.72 -3.63
C LEU A 191 -5.53 8.33 -3.32
N ALA A 192 -5.46 9.27 -2.37
CA ALA A 192 -4.19 9.87 -1.96
C ALA A 192 -3.20 8.80 -1.48
N ARG A 193 -3.64 7.88 -0.62
CA ARG A 193 -2.79 6.78 -0.14
C ARG A 193 -2.28 5.88 -1.27
N VAL A 194 -3.14 5.52 -2.22
CA VAL A 194 -2.72 4.69 -3.37
C VAL A 194 -1.65 5.42 -4.19
N ILE A 195 -1.83 6.71 -4.45
CA ILE A 195 -0.85 7.53 -5.18
C ILE A 195 0.47 7.61 -4.41
N ASP A 196 0.44 7.79 -3.08
CA ASP A 196 1.64 7.81 -2.25
C ASP A 196 2.37 6.45 -2.26
N TYR A 197 1.64 5.34 -2.24
CA TYR A 197 2.22 4.00 -2.33
C TYR A 197 3.00 3.73 -3.62
N ILE A 198 2.56 4.32 -4.74
CA ILE A 198 3.29 4.21 -6.02
C ILE A 198 4.38 5.27 -6.19
N GLY A 199 4.66 6.06 -5.14
CA GLY A 199 5.70 7.09 -5.12
C GLY A 199 5.29 8.43 -5.73
N GLY A 200 3.99 8.73 -5.74
CA GLY A 200 3.44 9.97 -6.34
C GLY A 200 3.20 9.84 -7.84
N VAL A 201 2.72 10.92 -8.45
CA VAL A 201 2.44 11.00 -9.90
C VAL A 201 3.07 12.24 -10.52
N ASP A 202 3.53 12.10 -11.76
CA ASP A 202 4.14 13.21 -12.49
C ASP A 202 3.07 13.93 -13.33
N ILE A 203 2.84 15.22 -13.05
CA ILE A 203 1.82 16.03 -13.70
C ILE A 203 2.41 17.37 -14.10
N ASN A 204 2.06 17.83 -15.29
CA ASN A 204 2.37 19.18 -15.75
C ASN A 204 1.30 20.15 -15.21
N VAL A 205 1.66 20.96 -14.23
CA VAL A 205 0.76 21.91 -13.56
C VAL A 205 0.94 23.30 -14.17
N THR A 206 -0.14 23.87 -14.65
CA THR A 206 -0.14 25.24 -15.20
C THR A 206 -0.02 26.29 -14.09
N GLU A 207 0.32 27.53 -14.45
CA GLU A 207 0.42 28.65 -13.49
C GLU A 207 -0.95 28.94 -12.83
N ALA A 208 -2.04 28.87 -13.59
CA ALA A 208 -3.39 29.06 -13.06
C ALA A 208 -3.76 27.96 -12.05
N GLU A 209 -3.47 26.71 -12.36
CA GLU A 209 -3.72 25.56 -11.47
C GLU A 209 -2.87 25.64 -10.20
N LYS A 210 -1.58 25.99 -10.31
CA LYS A 210 -0.70 26.20 -9.15
C LYS A 210 -1.28 27.26 -8.22
N ASN A 211 -1.74 28.38 -8.77
CA ASN A 211 -2.30 29.47 -7.99
C ASN A 211 -3.59 29.06 -7.29
N GLU A 212 -4.49 28.36 -7.99
CA GLU A 212 -5.73 27.82 -7.42
C GLU A 212 -5.45 26.81 -6.30
N LEU A 213 -4.52 25.89 -6.53
CA LEU A 213 -4.12 24.87 -5.54
C LEU A 213 -3.58 25.53 -4.28
N ASN A 214 -2.60 26.42 -4.43
CA ASN A 214 -1.90 27.02 -3.28
C ASN A 214 -2.80 27.96 -2.47
N LYS A 215 -3.64 28.74 -3.15
CA LYS A 215 -4.45 29.79 -2.50
C LYS A 215 -5.74 29.26 -1.91
N ASN A 216 -6.41 28.33 -2.59
CA ASN A 216 -7.79 27.94 -2.28
C ASN A 216 -7.87 26.49 -1.78
N ILE A 217 -7.31 25.51 -2.52
CA ILE A 217 -7.59 24.10 -2.27
C ILE A 217 -6.69 23.53 -1.17
N PHE A 218 -5.37 23.78 -1.21
CA PHE A 218 -4.45 23.24 -0.21
C PHE A 218 -4.72 23.71 1.22
N PRO A 219 -5.10 24.98 1.48
CA PRO A 219 -5.48 25.40 2.82
C PRO A 219 -6.69 24.62 3.36
N GLU A 220 -7.73 24.39 2.52
CA GLU A 220 -8.89 23.59 2.88
C GLU A 220 -8.47 22.15 3.22
N MET A 221 -7.69 21.50 2.35
CA MET A 221 -7.31 20.11 2.54
C MET A 221 -6.37 19.91 3.72
N ARG A 222 -5.48 20.89 4.02
CA ARG A 222 -4.68 20.87 5.24
C ARG A 222 -5.51 20.95 6.50
N SER A 223 -6.57 21.75 6.51
CA SER A 223 -7.51 21.80 7.65
C SER A 223 -8.23 20.48 7.89
N LEU A 224 -8.29 19.61 6.87
CA LEU A 224 -8.82 18.25 6.93
C LEU A 224 -7.74 17.19 7.23
N GLY A 225 -6.52 17.59 7.58
CA GLY A 225 -5.42 16.70 7.96
C GLY A 225 -4.66 16.08 6.79
N MET A 226 -4.78 16.59 5.56
CA MET A 226 -4.01 16.12 4.42
C MET A 226 -2.72 16.93 4.24
N GLU A 227 -1.59 16.25 4.00
CA GLU A 227 -0.31 16.93 3.74
C GLU A 227 -0.25 17.42 2.29
N CYS A 228 -0.60 18.69 2.10
CA CYS A 228 -0.53 19.40 0.82
C CYS A 228 0.54 20.51 0.88
N PRO A 229 1.85 20.19 0.70
CA PRO A 229 2.89 21.21 0.60
C PRO A 229 2.63 22.07 -0.64
N ALA A 230 3.00 23.36 -0.52
CA ALA A 230 2.78 24.32 -1.62
C ALA A 230 3.64 23.95 -2.85
N ILE A 231 3.06 24.12 -4.02
CA ILE A 231 3.75 23.99 -5.31
C ILE A 231 4.53 25.27 -5.58
N LYS A 232 5.86 25.14 -5.77
CA LYS A 232 6.76 26.30 -5.90
C LYS A 232 6.72 26.91 -7.30
N ALA A 233 6.69 26.09 -8.34
CA ALA A 233 6.72 26.53 -9.73
C ALA A 233 5.69 25.76 -10.56
N ALA A 234 5.19 26.34 -11.65
CA ALA A 234 4.45 25.62 -12.66
C ALA A 234 5.38 24.74 -13.50
N GLY A 235 4.82 23.79 -14.23
CA GLY A 235 5.53 22.86 -15.08
C GLY A 235 5.38 21.42 -14.66
N ALA A 236 6.14 20.52 -15.30
CA ALA A 236 6.17 19.09 -15.01
C ALA A 236 6.82 18.83 -13.65
N GLN A 237 6.13 18.15 -12.76
CA GLN A 237 6.60 17.86 -11.41
C GLN A 237 5.88 16.68 -10.77
N GLY A 238 6.55 16.05 -9.80
CA GLY A 238 5.95 15.02 -8.97
C GLY A 238 4.98 15.61 -7.96
N LEU A 239 3.77 15.09 -7.91
CA LEU A 239 2.76 15.40 -6.90
C LEU A 239 2.61 14.22 -5.94
N ASN A 240 2.54 14.48 -4.64
CA ASN A 240 2.12 13.47 -3.68
C ASN A 240 0.62 13.18 -3.80
N GLY A 241 0.13 12.15 -3.10
CA GLY A 241 -1.26 11.73 -3.21
C GLY A 241 -2.25 12.84 -2.85
N ALA A 242 -1.99 13.60 -1.80
CA ALA A 242 -2.85 14.70 -1.39
C ALA A 242 -2.89 15.82 -2.44
N GLN A 243 -1.73 16.20 -2.99
CA GLN A 243 -1.63 17.21 -4.06
C GLN A 243 -2.34 16.77 -5.34
N ALA A 244 -2.18 15.49 -5.74
CA ALA A 244 -2.82 14.93 -6.93
C ALA A 244 -4.36 14.88 -6.79
N VAL A 245 -4.86 14.53 -5.62
CA VAL A 245 -6.30 14.59 -5.31
C VAL A 245 -6.81 16.03 -5.38
N CYS A 246 -6.07 16.99 -4.82
CA CYS A 246 -6.40 18.41 -4.91
C CYS A 246 -6.44 18.89 -6.37
N TYR A 247 -5.47 18.48 -7.19
CA TYR A 247 -5.43 18.79 -8.61
C TYR A 247 -6.68 18.28 -9.35
N ALA A 248 -7.11 17.04 -9.06
CA ALA A 248 -8.34 16.47 -9.62
C ALA A 248 -9.63 17.16 -9.16
N ARG A 249 -9.58 18.00 -8.11
CA ARG A 249 -10.72 18.74 -7.53
C ARG A 249 -10.82 20.19 -8.01
N ILE A 250 -9.86 20.72 -8.76
CA ILE A 250 -9.90 22.09 -9.29
C ILE A 250 -11.20 22.31 -10.08
N ARG A 251 -11.93 23.39 -9.76
CA ARG A 251 -13.23 23.74 -10.36
C ARG A 251 -13.36 25.21 -10.72
N HIS A 252 -12.74 26.11 -9.99
CA HIS A 252 -13.05 27.54 -10.03
C HIS A 252 -12.35 28.31 -11.17
N ILE A 253 -11.39 27.69 -11.86
CA ILE A 253 -10.64 28.36 -12.91
C ILE A 253 -11.15 28.03 -14.33
N ASP A 254 -12.05 27.04 -14.44
CA ASP A 254 -12.57 26.56 -15.74
C ASP A 254 -13.84 25.71 -15.58
N SER A 255 -14.17 24.85 -16.56
CA SER A 255 -15.39 24.05 -16.63
C SER A 255 -15.28 22.68 -15.96
N ASP A 256 -16.46 22.07 -15.71
CA ASP A 256 -16.55 20.66 -15.25
C ASP A 256 -15.92 19.67 -16.24
N VAL A 257 -15.86 20.00 -17.53
CA VAL A 257 -15.15 19.19 -18.54
C VAL A 257 -13.65 19.16 -18.24
N GLN A 258 -13.06 20.31 -17.91
CA GLN A 258 -11.65 20.39 -17.55
C GLN A 258 -11.34 19.68 -16.22
N ARG A 259 -12.25 19.71 -15.25
CA ARG A 259 -12.15 18.87 -14.06
C ARG A 259 -12.10 17.39 -14.41
N GLY A 260 -13.01 16.92 -15.29
CA GLY A 260 -12.99 15.54 -15.79
C GLY A 260 -11.67 15.18 -16.49
N ASN A 261 -11.09 16.12 -17.24
CA ASN A 261 -9.77 15.93 -17.86
C ASN A 261 -8.67 15.79 -16.81
N ARG A 262 -8.65 16.63 -15.76
CA ARG A 262 -7.68 16.50 -14.65
C ARG A 262 -7.79 15.16 -13.92
N GLN A 263 -9.01 14.68 -13.69
CA GLN A 263 -9.23 13.36 -13.10
C GLN A 263 -8.63 12.24 -13.97
N LYS A 264 -8.85 12.30 -15.29
CA LYS A 264 -8.21 11.37 -16.25
C LYS A 264 -6.69 11.51 -16.28
N THR A 265 -6.16 12.74 -16.20
CA THR A 265 -4.72 12.99 -16.14
C THR A 265 -4.09 12.30 -14.92
N VAL A 266 -4.69 12.42 -13.73
CA VAL A 266 -4.20 11.73 -12.52
C VAL A 266 -4.23 10.21 -12.72
N LEU A 267 -5.35 9.66 -13.21
CA LEU A 267 -5.45 8.21 -13.46
C LEU A 267 -4.43 7.73 -14.48
N MET A 268 -4.23 8.44 -15.59
CA MET A 268 -3.20 8.10 -16.59
C MET A 268 -1.80 8.18 -16.01
N ALA A 269 -1.51 9.20 -15.19
CA ALA A 269 -0.22 9.30 -14.53
C ALA A 269 0.05 8.15 -13.56
N MET A 270 -0.99 7.62 -12.89
CA MET A 270 -0.88 6.42 -12.06
C MET A 270 -0.59 5.15 -12.89
N PHE A 271 -1.19 5.01 -14.07
CA PHE A 271 -0.94 3.86 -14.95
C PHE A 271 0.44 3.88 -15.60
N ASN A 272 1.08 5.04 -15.66
CA ASN A 272 2.42 5.21 -16.25
C ASN A 272 3.56 5.03 -15.24
N LYS A 273 3.23 4.79 -13.96
CA LYS A 273 4.20 4.47 -12.90
C LYS A 273 4.46 2.98 -12.81
#